data_c0c028b49fa232f7d07fba674918181e
#
_entry.id   c0c028b49fa232f7d07fba674918181e
#
_cell.length_a   1.000
_cell.length_b   1.000
_cell.length_c   1.000
_cell.angle_alpha   90.00
_cell.angle_beta   90.00
_cell.angle_gamma   90.00
#
_symmetry.space_group_name_H-M   'P 1'
#
loop_
_entity.id
_entity.type
_entity.pdbx_description
1 polymer ?
#
loop_
_entity_poly.entity_id
_entity_poly.type
_entity_poly.pdbx_seq_one_letter_code
_entity_poly.pdbx_strand_id
1 'polypeptide(L)'
;MPALDAKLEPATIAGGGKGKFLCLTILGYKKSGMSEGDYYNHMTKVSAPMTKDLMVKYGIVRWTQIHNQAATRAMMSQLYDSQMAKLADFDCFSQVVFKSLRDYKTFKDDPEYKRRLFGDHEKFADTKRSMMTIGWISQFIDGNAIVDGIEDPAESVAPAETAALVTGSFLSGAMMSLCFIAVPVFLETTQDAGQLYVQWARMYYYGRALLPILSILTLLLYVHVAGRRWVTGRPWRSWILAGLISAIMIPFTWFVMSPTNDTLFAFEAVAKSGGLLPTLEEAQSLVARWSTLHLVRSFFPLVGAIVGGLAGLGIF
;
A
#
# COMPACT_ATOMS: atom_id res chain seq x y z
N MET A 1 23.04 -29.96 -24.66
CA MET A 1 21.75 -29.69 -24.00
C MET A 1 20.80 -29.17 -25.06
N PRO A 2 19.70 -29.83 -25.36
CA PRO A 2 18.73 -29.32 -26.35
C PRO A 2 17.98 -28.13 -25.74
N ALA A 3 17.78 -27.10 -26.56
CA ALA A 3 17.03 -25.91 -26.24
C ALA A 3 15.57 -26.26 -25.95
N LEU A 4 15.13 -26.02 -24.73
CA LEU A 4 13.71 -26.10 -24.32
C LEU A 4 13.06 -24.73 -24.61
N ASP A 5 12.88 -24.40 -25.89
CA ASP A 5 11.94 -23.37 -26.34
C ASP A 5 10.54 -24.00 -26.51
N ALA A 6 10.04 -24.57 -25.44
CA ALA A 6 8.62 -24.83 -25.35
C ALA A 6 7.95 -23.57 -24.81
N LYS A 7 7.12 -22.91 -25.61
CA LYS A 7 6.07 -22.02 -25.15
C LYS A 7 5.17 -22.82 -24.19
N LEU A 8 5.53 -22.81 -22.92
CA LEU A 8 4.66 -23.30 -21.86
C LEU A 8 3.53 -22.29 -21.69
N GLU A 9 2.41 -22.53 -22.35
CA GLU A 9 1.13 -21.96 -21.94
C GLU A 9 0.94 -22.26 -20.44
N PRO A 10 0.47 -21.32 -19.63
CA PRO A 10 0.23 -21.58 -18.21
C PRO A 10 -0.84 -22.67 -18.14
N ALA A 11 -0.45 -23.88 -17.75
CA ALA A 11 -1.38 -24.95 -17.47
C ALA A 11 -2.43 -24.42 -16.48
N THR A 12 -3.68 -24.35 -16.93
CA THR A 12 -4.82 -23.99 -16.09
C THR A 12 -5.07 -25.15 -15.13
N ILE A 13 -4.40 -25.13 -13.98
CA ILE A 13 -4.72 -26.05 -12.90
C ILE A 13 -6.03 -25.58 -12.29
N ALA A 14 -7.10 -26.35 -12.51
CA ALA A 14 -8.38 -26.16 -11.85
C ALA A 14 -8.19 -26.29 -10.33
N GLY A 15 -8.41 -25.19 -9.62
CA GLY A 15 -8.28 -25.07 -8.17
C GLY A 15 -8.07 -23.59 -7.82
N GLY A 16 -9.16 -22.80 -7.78
CA GLY A 16 -9.14 -21.39 -7.49
C GLY A 16 -8.85 -21.12 -6.02
N GLY A 17 -7.58 -20.99 -5.64
CA GLY A 17 -7.16 -20.37 -4.38
C GLY A 17 -6.47 -19.05 -4.67
N LYS A 18 -6.58 -18.08 -3.77
CA LYS A 18 -5.91 -16.77 -3.80
C LYS A 18 -4.42 -16.95 -4.12
N GLY A 19 -3.91 -16.19 -5.10
CA GLY A 19 -2.49 -16.01 -5.44
C GLY A 19 -1.68 -17.29 -5.64
N LYS A 20 -1.47 -17.71 -6.91
CA LYS A 20 -0.54 -18.82 -7.24
C LYS A 20 0.89 -18.29 -7.16
N PHE A 21 1.68 -18.78 -6.19
CA PHE A 21 3.08 -18.46 -6.05
C PHE A 21 3.97 -19.62 -6.47
N LEU A 22 5.09 -19.29 -7.09
CA LEU A 22 6.16 -20.23 -7.38
C LEU A 22 7.12 -20.31 -6.19
N CYS A 23 7.60 -21.51 -5.93
CA CYS A 23 8.66 -21.75 -4.96
C CYS A 23 9.85 -22.39 -5.65
N LEU A 24 10.98 -21.67 -5.66
CA LEU A 24 12.27 -22.25 -5.97
C LEU A 24 12.82 -22.91 -4.71
N THR A 25 13.07 -24.19 -4.79
CA THR A 25 13.66 -24.98 -3.70
C THR A 25 15.08 -25.40 -4.06
N ILE A 26 16.02 -25.10 -3.17
CA ILE A 26 17.43 -25.43 -3.31
C ILE A 26 17.81 -26.45 -2.23
N LEU A 27 18.28 -27.60 -2.64
CA LEU A 27 18.82 -28.67 -1.81
C LEU A 27 20.35 -28.50 -1.80
N GLY A 28 20.85 -27.81 -0.77
CA GLY A 28 22.24 -27.35 -0.70
C GLY A 28 23.12 -28.29 0.09
N TYR A 29 24.32 -28.48 -0.41
CA TYR A 29 25.41 -29.15 0.31
C TYR A 29 26.48 -28.12 0.65
N LYS A 30 27.04 -28.22 1.87
CA LYS A 30 28.19 -27.40 2.27
C LYS A 30 29.44 -27.78 1.51
N LYS A 31 30.35 -26.84 1.32
CA LYS A 31 31.66 -27.06 0.71
C LYS A 31 32.44 -28.11 1.48
N SER A 32 33.17 -28.99 0.79
CA SER A 32 34.01 -29.98 1.39
C SER A 32 35.01 -29.34 2.35
N GLY A 33 35.15 -29.92 3.54
CA GLY A 33 36.03 -29.44 4.62
C GLY A 33 35.45 -28.28 5.46
N MET A 34 34.28 -27.74 5.10
CA MET A 34 33.61 -26.69 5.88
C MET A 34 32.85 -27.27 7.07
N SER A 35 32.93 -26.64 8.23
CA SER A 35 32.13 -27.04 9.40
C SER A 35 30.66 -26.67 9.21
N GLU A 36 29.75 -27.38 9.91
CA GLU A 36 28.31 -27.03 9.92
C GLU A 36 28.07 -25.62 10.48
N GLY A 37 28.83 -25.22 11.48
CA GLY A 37 28.75 -23.91 12.12
C GLY A 37 29.18 -22.79 11.16
N ASP A 38 30.27 -22.97 10.43
CA ASP A 38 30.75 -21.99 9.46
C ASP A 38 29.77 -21.86 8.28
N TYR A 39 29.24 -22.98 7.80
CA TYR A 39 28.22 -23.00 6.76
C TYR A 39 26.96 -22.24 7.20
N TYR A 40 26.42 -22.54 8.38
CA TYR A 40 25.28 -21.84 8.96
C TYR A 40 25.56 -20.35 9.13
N ASN A 41 26.69 -19.97 9.71
CA ASN A 41 27.07 -18.58 9.93
C ASN A 41 27.21 -17.82 8.61
N HIS A 42 27.83 -18.41 7.59
CA HIS A 42 27.96 -17.77 6.30
C HIS A 42 26.58 -17.48 5.68
N MET A 43 25.69 -18.47 5.66
CA MET A 43 24.36 -18.32 5.07
C MET A 43 23.49 -17.30 5.82
N THR A 44 23.50 -17.32 7.16
CA THR A 44 22.59 -16.50 7.97
C THR A 44 23.14 -15.13 8.31
N LYS A 45 24.46 -14.98 8.49
CA LYS A 45 25.09 -13.72 8.92
C LYS A 45 25.82 -12.97 7.80
N VAL A 46 26.11 -13.63 6.68
CA VAL A 46 26.78 -13.01 5.54
C VAL A 46 25.86 -12.93 4.33
N SER A 47 25.46 -14.06 3.73
CA SER A 47 24.67 -14.08 2.51
C SER A 47 23.26 -13.52 2.71
N ALA A 48 22.56 -13.89 3.78
CA ALA A 48 21.18 -13.42 3.99
C ALA A 48 21.09 -11.90 4.18
N PRO A 49 21.92 -11.23 5.02
CA PRO A 49 21.90 -9.76 5.11
C PRO A 49 22.22 -9.05 3.81
N MET A 50 23.08 -9.61 2.94
CA MET A 50 23.41 -9.02 1.64
C MET A 50 22.28 -9.14 0.61
N THR A 51 21.32 -10.06 0.82
CA THR A 51 20.36 -10.48 -0.20
C THR A 51 18.93 -10.02 0.08
N LYS A 52 18.51 -10.04 1.36
CA LYS A 52 17.10 -9.89 1.76
C LYS A 52 16.42 -8.60 1.27
N ASP A 53 17.13 -7.48 1.28
CA ASP A 53 16.60 -6.18 0.85
C ASP A 53 16.32 -6.16 -0.66
N LEU A 54 17.25 -6.77 -1.44
CA LEU A 54 17.05 -6.94 -2.88
C LEU A 54 15.90 -7.90 -3.17
N MET A 55 15.77 -8.98 -2.40
CA MET A 55 14.65 -9.92 -2.55
C MET A 55 13.30 -9.22 -2.36
N VAL A 56 13.15 -8.42 -1.30
CA VAL A 56 11.93 -7.64 -1.04
C VAL A 56 11.66 -6.64 -2.17
N LYS A 57 12.70 -5.92 -2.64
CA LYS A 57 12.60 -4.96 -3.76
C LYS A 57 12.01 -5.60 -5.02
N TYR A 58 12.31 -6.87 -5.28
CA TYR A 58 11.86 -7.60 -6.47
C TYR A 58 10.68 -8.55 -6.22
N GLY A 59 9.93 -8.34 -5.14
CA GLY A 59 8.67 -9.03 -4.92
C GLY A 59 8.81 -10.49 -4.48
N ILE A 60 9.94 -10.88 -3.88
CA ILE A 60 10.05 -12.16 -3.18
C ILE A 60 9.22 -12.05 -1.89
N VAL A 61 8.20 -12.89 -1.77
CA VAL A 61 7.23 -12.82 -0.66
C VAL A 61 7.63 -13.64 0.55
N ARG A 62 8.48 -14.65 0.34
CA ARG A 62 9.01 -15.48 1.43
C ARG A 62 10.37 -16.04 1.04
N TRP A 63 11.29 -16.06 1.99
CA TRP A 63 12.52 -16.80 1.89
C TRP A 63 12.81 -17.49 3.22
N THR A 64 12.92 -18.80 3.18
CA THR A 64 13.19 -19.63 4.34
C THR A 64 14.38 -20.54 4.10
N GLN A 65 15.13 -20.83 5.15
CA GLN A 65 16.23 -21.78 5.14
C GLN A 65 16.06 -22.77 6.28
N ILE A 66 16.13 -24.05 5.96
CA ILE A 66 16.11 -25.15 6.93
C ILE A 66 17.51 -25.72 6.96
N HIS A 67 18.18 -25.66 8.10
CA HIS A 67 19.55 -26.14 8.27
C HIS A 67 19.54 -27.54 8.87
N ASN A 68 19.97 -28.53 8.08
CA ASN A 68 20.00 -29.95 8.44
C ASN A 68 21.35 -30.29 9.05
N GLN A 69 21.57 -29.89 10.29
CA GLN A 69 22.76 -30.20 11.04
C GLN A 69 22.71 -31.64 11.57
N ALA A 70 23.86 -32.23 11.94
CA ALA A 70 23.94 -33.58 12.49
C ALA A 70 23.00 -33.79 13.70
N ALA A 71 22.86 -32.76 14.54
CA ALA A 71 21.93 -32.79 15.68
C ALA A 71 20.46 -32.90 15.26
N THR A 72 20.03 -32.15 14.26
CA THR A 72 18.63 -32.22 13.75
C THR A 72 18.38 -33.49 12.96
N ARG A 73 19.38 -34.00 12.24
CA ARG A 73 19.27 -35.32 11.56
C ARG A 73 19.08 -36.46 12.59
N ALA A 74 19.74 -36.39 13.71
CA ALA A 74 19.56 -37.39 14.81
C ALA A 74 18.13 -37.37 15.36
N MET A 75 17.41 -36.26 15.32
CA MET A 75 16.01 -36.17 15.76
C MET A 75 15.07 -36.96 14.82
N MET A 76 15.43 -37.16 13.55
CA MET A 76 14.63 -37.94 12.60
C MET A 76 14.46 -39.39 13.03
N SER A 77 15.40 -39.96 13.74
CA SER A 77 15.27 -41.30 14.27
C SER A 77 14.08 -41.48 15.23
N GLN A 78 13.61 -40.38 15.84
CA GLN A 78 12.46 -40.39 16.76
C GLN A 78 11.11 -40.23 16.02
N LEU A 79 11.15 -39.70 14.78
CA LEU A 79 9.97 -39.48 13.95
C LEU A 79 9.84 -40.49 12.81
N TYR A 80 10.90 -41.30 12.61
CA TYR A 80 10.97 -42.26 11.51
C TYR A 80 10.07 -43.45 11.80
N ASP A 81 9.26 -43.79 10.83
CA ASP A 81 8.51 -45.04 10.76
C ASP A 81 8.98 -45.92 9.56
N SER A 82 8.58 -47.18 9.57
CA SER A 82 9.02 -48.16 8.57
C SER A 82 8.58 -47.85 7.12
N GLN A 83 7.71 -46.86 6.93
CA GLN A 83 7.26 -46.38 5.61
C GLN A 83 8.23 -45.38 4.98
N MET A 84 9.06 -44.72 5.78
CA MET A 84 10.03 -43.73 5.33
C MET A 84 11.39 -44.35 5.06
N ALA A 85 11.56 -44.84 3.84
CA ALA A 85 12.71 -45.70 3.49
C ALA A 85 14.06 -44.97 3.36
N LYS A 86 14.10 -43.62 3.16
CA LYS A 86 15.34 -42.87 2.93
C LYS A 86 15.32 -41.52 3.63
N LEU A 87 16.39 -41.21 4.36
CA LEU A 87 16.64 -39.90 4.91
C LEU A 87 17.47 -39.06 3.93
N ALA A 88 17.11 -37.80 3.78
CA ALA A 88 17.86 -36.86 2.98
C ALA A 88 19.19 -36.48 3.67
N ASP A 89 20.25 -36.28 2.88
CA ASP A 89 21.61 -36.03 3.37
C ASP A 89 22.14 -34.61 3.07
N PHE A 90 21.31 -33.74 2.44
CA PHE A 90 21.69 -32.35 2.18
C PHE A 90 21.76 -31.52 3.47
N ASP A 91 22.65 -30.49 3.46
CA ASP A 91 22.96 -29.68 4.64
C ASP A 91 21.99 -28.50 4.82
N CYS A 92 21.37 -28.03 3.74
CA CYS A 92 20.40 -26.94 3.78
C CYS A 92 19.28 -27.15 2.77
N PHE A 93 18.10 -26.75 3.16
CA PHE A 93 16.92 -26.68 2.30
C PHE A 93 16.44 -25.22 2.26
N SER A 94 16.65 -24.54 1.13
CA SER A 94 16.29 -23.14 0.97
C SER A 94 15.09 -23.00 0.03
N GLN A 95 14.08 -22.25 0.45
CA GLN A 95 12.86 -21.99 -0.31
C GLN A 95 12.71 -20.48 -0.56
N VAL A 96 12.58 -20.11 -1.83
CA VAL A 96 12.34 -18.74 -2.28
C VAL A 96 11.00 -18.68 -2.99
N VAL A 97 10.06 -17.91 -2.45
CA VAL A 97 8.68 -17.82 -2.94
C VAL A 97 8.45 -16.47 -3.63
N PHE A 98 7.95 -16.49 -4.86
CA PHE A 98 7.72 -15.32 -5.70
C PHE A 98 6.50 -15.51 -6.61
N LYS A 99 5.93 -14.40 -7.09
CA LYS A 99 4.70 -14.42 -7.89
C LYS A 99 4.94 -14.89 -9.33
N SER A 100 6.02 -14.47 -9.94
CA SER A 100 6.33 -14.79 -11.32
C SER A 100 7.81 -15.10 -11.55
N LEU A 101 8.11 -15.90 -12.55
CA LEU A 101 9.48 -16.18 -12.98
C LEU A 101 10.19 -14.88 -13.44
N ARG A 102 9.43 -13.91 -13.95
CA ARG A 102 9.97 -12.60 -14.36
C ARG A 102 10.56 -11.85 -13.16
N ASP A 103 9.87 -11.83 -12.02
CA ASP A 103 10.32 -11.14 -10.80
C ASP A 103 11.65 -11.73 -10.33
N TYR A 104 11.75 -13.06 -10.30
CA TYR A 104 12.98 -13.74 -9.93
C TYR A 104 14.13 -13.49 -10.92
N LYS A 105 13.85 -13.48 -12.23
CA LYS A 105 14.86 -13.14 -13.25
C LYS A 105 15.35 -11.71 -13.09
N THR A 106 14.44 -10.75 -12.92
CA THR A 106 14.78 -9.33 -12.73
C THR A 106 15.63 -9.14 -11.46
N PHE A 107 15.34 -9.85 -10.38
CA PHE A 107 16.16 -9.90 -9.19
C PHE A 107 17.58 -10.40 -9.49
N LYS A 108 17.73 -11.51 -10.23
CA LYS A 108 19.04 -12.08 -10.62
C LYS A 108 19.84 -11.18 -11.54
N ASP A 109 19.17 -10.34 -12.34
CA ASP A 109 19.79 -9.44 -13.29
C ASP A 109 20.20 -8.08 -12.72
N ASP A 110 19.77 -7.77 -11.49
CA ASP A 110 20.15 -6.54 -10.78
C ASP A 110 21.68 -6.43 -10.67
N PRO A 111 22.28 -5.29 -11.05
CA PRO A 111 23.72 -5.06 -10.92
C PRO A 111 24.25 -5.24 -9.49
N GLU A 112 23.45 -4.86 -8.46
CA GLU A 112 23.80 -5.05 -7.06
C GLU A 112 23.82 -6.53 -6.67
N TYR A 113 22.86 -7.33 -7.17
CA TYR A 113 22.89 -8.77 -6.99
C TYR A 113 24.17 -9.37 -7.57
N LYS A 114 24.51 -9.00 -8.82
CA LYS A 114 25.72 -9.49 -9.49
C LYS A 114 26.99 -9.07 -8.72
N ARG A 115 27.04 -7.83 -8.25
CA ARG A 115 28.20 -7.30 -7.52
C ARG A 115 28.40 -7.98 -6.15
N ARG A 116 27.32 -8.22 -5.41
CA ARG A 116 27.38 -8.72 -4.02
C ARG A 116 27.39 -10.23 -3.91
N LEU A 117 26.68 -10.91 -4.79
CA LEU A 117 26.35 -12.33 -4.63
C LEU A 117 26.90 -13.24 -5.72
N PHE A 118 27.36 -12.65 -6.84
CA PHE A 118 27.99 -13.46 -7.89
C PHE A 118 29.28 -14.09 -7.32
N GLY A 119 29.35 -15.42 -7.34
CA GLY A 119 30.49 -16.17 -6.77
C GLY A 119 30.45 -16.34 -5.24
N ASP A 120 29.49 -15.74 -4.51
CA ASP A 120 29.40 -15.97 -3.05
C ASP A 120 29.09 -17.43 -2.71
N HIS A 121 28.22 -18.08 -3.51
CA HIS A 121 27.84 -19.48 -3.31
C HIS A 121 29.03 -20.44 -3.34
N GLU A 122 30.05 -20.17 -4.15
CA GLU A 122 31.26 -21.00 -4.26
C GLU A 122 32.15 -20.96 -3.00
N LYS A 123 31.95 -19.97 -2.13
CA LYS A 123 32.68 -19.85 -0.88
C LYS A 123 32.26 -20.86 0.16
N PHE A 124 30.98 -21.22 0.18
CA PHE A 124 30.38 -22.03 1.24
C PHE A 124 29.63 -23.27 0.76
N ALA A 125 29.18 -23.31 -0.50
CA ALA A 125 28.39 -24.42 -1.03
C ALA A 125 29.14 -25.28 -2.03
N ASP A 126 28.85 -26.57 -2.04
CA ASP A 126 29.18 -27.48 -3.13
C ASP A 126 28.12 -27.33 -4.22
N THR A 127 28.35 -26.38 -5.13
CA THR A 127 27.43 -26.04 -6.21
C THR A 127 27.26 -27.17 -7.24
N LYS A 128 28.19 -28.08 -7.33
CA LYS A 128 28.13 -29.23 -8.25
C LYS A 128 27.21 -30.33 -7.73
N ARG A 129 27.16 -30.51 -6.42
CA ARG A 129 26.32 -31.50 -5.75
C ARG A 129 24.93 -30.97 -5.47
N SER A 130 24.80 -29.66 -5.21
CA SER A 130 23.53 -29.01 -4.90
C SER A 130 22.53 -29.12 -6.05
N MET A 131 21.24 -29.30 -5.71
CA MET A 131 20.16 -29.49 -6.67
C MET A 131 19.11 -28.39 -6.48
N MET A 132 18.36 -28.09 -7.56
CA MET A 132 17.28 -27.13 -7.52
C MET A 132 16.04 -27.68 -8.21
N THR A 133 14.87 -27.26 -7.71
CA THR A 133 13.58 -27.51 -8.35
C THR A 133 12.67 -26.29 -8.19
N ILE A 134 11.68 -26.17 -9.06
CA ILE A 134 10.67 -25.12 -9.00
C ILE A 134 9.28 -25.76 -9.11
N GLY A 135 8.34 -25.28 -8.30
CA GLY A 135 6.97 -25.75 -8.30
C GLY A 135 6.00 -24.70 -7.74
N TRP A 136 4.72 -24.98 -7.84
CA TRP A 136 3.69 -24.19 -7.18
C TRP A 136 3.67 -24.52 -5.69
N ILE A 137 3.64 -23.48 -4.84
CA ILE A 137 3.52 -23.67 -3.39
C ILE A 137 2.07 -23.58 -2.96
N SER A 138 1.65 -24.53 -2.13
CA SER A 138 0.37 -24.53 -1.42
C SER A 138 0.67 -24.39 0.08
N GLN A 139 0.12 -23.37 0.71
CA GLN A 139 0.25 -23.16 2.15
C GLN A 139 -1.10 -23.42 2.81
N PHE A 140 -1.13 -24.24 3.83
CA PHE A 140 -2.35 -24.64 4.54
C PHE A 140 -2.40 -24.12 5.98
N ILE A 141 -1.26 -23.77 6.55
CA ILE A 141 -1.16 -23.24 7.91
C ILE A 141 -0.16 -22.07 7.90
N ASP A 142 -0.53 -20.98 8.55
CA ASP A 142 0.34 -19.84 8.82
C ASP A 142 0.08 -19.32 10.25
N GLY A 143 1.12 -19.29 11.10
CA GLY A 143 1.04 -18.77 12.46
C GLY A 143 -0.10 -19.35 13.32
N ASN A 144 -0.33 -20.69 13.26
CA ASN A 144 -1.45 -21.41 13.89
C ASN A 144 -2.84 -21.15 13.28
N ALA A 145 -2.94 -20.42 12.17
CA ALA A 145 -4.20 -20.24 11.44
C ALA A 145 -4.25 -21.17 10.21
N ILE A 146 -5.43 -21.70 9.92
CA ILE A 146 -5.69 -22.40 8.67
C ILE A 146 -5.79 -21.37 7.56
N VAL A 147 -5.04 -21.57 6.45
CA VAL A 147 -5.03 -20.67 5.29
C VAL A 147 -5.18 -21.46 3.99
N ASP A 148 -5.71 -20.79 2.96
CA ASP A 148 -5.86 -21.36 1.61
C ASP A 148 -4.90 -20.64 0.64
N GLY A 149 -3.60 -20.86 0.83
CA GLY A 149 -2.56 -20.27 0.00
C GLY A 149 -1.80 -19.13 0.68
N ILE A 150 -0.90 -18.50 -0.06
CA ILE A 150 -0.09 -17.36 0.39
C ILE A 150 -0.83 -16.09 -0.01
N GLU A 151 -1.09 -15.21 0.95
CA GLU A 151 -1.62 -13.88 0.65
C GLU A 151 -0.57 -13.02 -0.07
N ASP A 152 -0.95 -12.42 -1.18
CA ASP A 152 -0.13 -11.40 -1.83
C ASP A 152 -0.17 -10.12 -0.98
N PRO A 153 0.98 -9.67 -0.43
CA PRO A 153 1.02 -8.42 0.32
C PRO A 153 0.49 -7.23 -0.49
N ALA A 154 0.52 -7.32 -1.83
CA ALA A 154 -0.05 -6.33 -2.73
C ALA A 154 -1.59 -6.32 -2.68
N GLU A 155 -2.23 -7.48 -2.65
CA GLU A 155 -3.69 -7.60 -2.62
C GLU A 155 -4.26 -7.17 -1.27
N SER A 156 -3.55 -7.39 -0.17
CA SER A 156 -4.01 -7.02 1.17
C SER A 156 -4.11 -5.50 1.40
N VAL A 157 -3.41 -4.69 0.60
CA VAL A 157 -3.41 -3.22 0.71
C VAL A 157 -4.38 -2.56 -0.27
N ALA A 158 -4.62 -3.18 -1.43
CA ALA A 158 -5.46 -2.61 -2.50
C ALA A 158 -6.86 -2.15 -2.06
N PRO A 159 -7.62 -2.85 -1.19
CA PRO A 159 -8.91 -2.37 -0.72
C PRO A 159 -8.82 -1.06 0.07
N ALA A 160 -7.80 -0.91 0.92
CA ALA A 160 -7.58 0.31 1.70
C ALA A 160 -7.13 1.47 0.81
N GLU A 161 -6.29 1.21 -0.20
CA GLU A 161 -5.89 2.19 -1.22
C GLU A 161 -7.12 2.69 -1.96
N THR A 162 -7.95 1.79 -2.45
CA THR A 162 -9.20 2.13 -3.14
C THR A 162 -10.13 2.96 -2.25
N ALA A 163 -10.32 2.55 -0.99
CA ALA A 163 -11.14 3.29 -0.02
C ALA A 163 -10.61 4.72 0.20
N ALA A 164 -9.28 4.90 0.34
CA ALA A 164 -8.67 6.22 0.50
C ALA A 164 -8.91 7.12 -0.72
N LEU A 165 -8.76 6.58 -1.93
CA LEU A 165 -8.98 7.32 -3.17
C LEU A 165 -10.45 7.70 -3.35
N VAL A 166 -11.35 6.75 -3.12
CA VAL A 166 -12.81 6.98 -3.24
C VAL A 166 -13.28 8.02 -2.24
N THR A 167 -12.87 7.92 -0.97
CA THR A 167 -13.30 8.90 0.07
C THR A 167 -12.72 10.29 -0.19
N GLY A 168 -11.45 10.40 -0.63
CA GLY A 168 -10.82 11.68 -1.00
C GLY A 168 -11.51 12.34 -2.19
N SER A 169 -11.81 11.58 -3.23
CA SER A 169 -12.52 12.06 -4.42
C SER A 169 -13.97 12.46 -4.09
N PHE A 170 -14.66 11.65 -3.27
CA PHE A 170 -16.01 11.96 -2.82
C PHE A 170 -16.06 13.23 -1.97
N LEU A 171 -15.12 13.38 -1.03
CA LEU A 171 -15.01 14.60 -0.21
C LEU A 171 -14.85 15.84 -1.09
N SER A 172 -13.94 15.79 -2.07
CA SER A 172 -13.74 16.88 -3.01
C SER A 172 -15.01 17.18 -3.81
N GLY A 173 -15.64 16.18 -4.41
CA GLY A 173 -16.87 16.33 -5.18
C GLY A 173 -18.02 16.89 -4.35
N ALA A 174 -18.20 16.40 -3.12
CA ALA A 174 -19.21 16.93 -2.20
C ALA A 174 -18.97 18.41 -1.85
N MET A 175 -17.71 18.83 -1.70
CA MET A 175 -17.34 20.23 -1.49
C MET A 175 -17.59 21.07 -2.75
N MET A 176 -17.19 20.59 -3.93
CA MET A 176 -17.37 21.28 -5.21
C MET A 176 -18.85 21.45 -5.56
N SER A 177 -19.72 20.51 -5.17
CA SER A 177 -21.16 20.62 -5.45
C SER A 177 -21.80 21.86 -4.78
N LEU A 178 -21.27 22.31 -3.66
CA LEU A 178 -21.74 23.54 -3.01
C LEU A 178 -21.44 24.76 -3.88
N CYS A 179 -20.28 24.78 -4.55
CA CYS A 179 -19.88 25.89 -5.42
C CYS A 179 -20.61 25.87 -6.77
N PHE A 180 -20.82 24.69 -7.34
CA PHE A 180 -21.37 24.56 -8.69
C PHE A 180 -22.92 24.46 -8.74
N ILE A 181 -23.53 24.10 -7.64
CA ILE A 181 -24.99 23.88 -7.58
C ILE A 181 -25.62 24.76 -6.50
N ALA A 182 -25.25 24.61 -5.23
CA ALA A 182 -25.98 25.27 -4.14
C ALA A 182 -25.82 26.80 -4.17
N VAL A 183 -24.61 27.31 -4.31
CA VAL A 183 -24.37 28.77 -4.33
C VAL A 183 -25.00 29.44 -5.56
N PRO A 184 -24.86 28.96 -6.82
CA PRO A 184 -25.57 29.53 -7.96
C PRO A 184 -27.08 29.58 -7.75
N VAL A 185 -27.69 28.49 -7.23
CA VAL A 185 -29.12 28.48 -6.93
C VAL A 185 -29.49 29.58 -5.95
N PHE A 186 -28.73 29.80 -4.88
CA PHE A 186 -29.00 30.88 -3.94
C PHE A 186 -28.86 32.26 -4.59
N LEU A 187 -27.82 32.50 -5.37
CA LEU A 187 -27.55 33.78 -6.02
C LEU A 187 -28.62 34.16 -7.06
N GLU A 188 -29.16 33.17 -7.78
CA GLU A 188 -30.15 33.39 -8.83
C GLU A 188 -31.58 33.52 -8.32
N THR A 189 -31.90 32.83 -7.21
CA THR A 189 -33.29 32.72 -6.75
C THR A 189 -33.63 33.63 -5.58
N THR A 190 -32.63 34.17 -4.85
CA THR A 190 -32.85 34.97 -3.64
C THR A 190 -32.92 36.46 -3.99
N GLN A 191 -33.99 37.13 -3.55
CA GLN A 191 -34.23 38.55 -3.79
C GLN A 191 -34.02 39.43 -2.56
N ASP A 192 -33.65 38.85 -1.42
CA ASP A 192 -33.44 39.53 -0.15
C ASP A 192 -32.07 39.17 0.47
N ALA A 193 -31.29 40.16 0.88
CA ALA A 193 -29.97 39.95 1.46
C ALA A 193 -30.01 39.13 2.76
N GLY A 194 -30.99 39.35 3.63
CA GLY A 194 -31.17 38.61 4.87
C GLY A 194 -31.43 37.13 4.63
N GLN A 195 -32.31 36.84 3.66
CA GLN A 195 -32.58 35.46 3.26
C GLN A 195 -31.33 34.76 2.71
N LEU A 196 -30.52 35.48 1.91
CA LEU A 196 -29.25 34.91 1.36
C LEU A 196 -28.26 34.53 2.46
N TYR A 197 -28.08 35.40 3.48
CA TYR A 197 -27.19 35.06 4.60
C TYR A 197 -27.70 33.87 5.41
N VAL A 198 -28.99 33.78 5.64
CA VAL A 198 -29.61 32.65 6.38
C VAL A 198 -29.48 31.33 5.58
N GLN A 199 -29.67 31.36 4.26
CA GLN A 199 -29.50 30.18 3.39
C GLN A 199 -28.04 29.71 3.39
N TRP A 200 -27.08 30.64 3.24
CA TRP A 200 -25.65 30.32 3.30
C TRP A 200 -25.28 29.74 4.66
N ALA A 201 -25.69 30.33 5.77
CA ALA A 201 -25.41 29.85 7.12
C ALA A 201 -25.98 28.45 7.37
N ARG A 202 -27.16 28.17 6.83
CA ARG A 202 -27.81 26.85 6.94
C ARG A 202 -27.06 25.79 6.14
N MET A 203 -26.64 26.10 4.92
CA MET A 203 -25.77 25.23 4.09
C MET A 203 -24.42 24.98 4.79
N TYR A 204 -23.78 26.02 5.33
CA TYR A 204 -22.53 25.91 6.09
C TYR A 204 -22.67 25.03 7.32
N TYR A 205 -23.79 25.13 8.04
CA TYR A 205 -24.06 24.30 9.22
C TYR A 205 -24.05 22.80 8.90
N TYR A 206 -24.71 22.39 7.82
CA TYR A 206 -24.69 20.99 7.38
C TYR A 206 -23.30 20.55 6.88
N GLY A 207 -22.65 21.40 6.11
CA GLY A 207 -21.27 21.12 5.64
C GLY A 207 -20.27 20.98 6.78
N ARG A 208 -20.36 21.83 7.79
CA ARG A 208 -19.52 21.79 9.00
C ARG A 208 -19.72 20.52 9.83
N ALA A 209 -20.90 19.94 9.81
CA ALA A 209 -21.16 18.70 10.54
C ALA A 209 -20.58 17.47 9.82
N LEU A 210 -20.69 17.40 8.49
CA LEU A 210 -20.36 16.21 7.71
C LEU A 210 -18.92 16.22 7.16
N LEU A 211 -18.50 17.33 6.58
CA LEU A 211 -17.22 17.38 5.81
C LEU A 211 -15.96 17.15 6.67
N PRO A 212 -15.86 17.64 7.94
CA PRO A 212 -14.73 17.33 8.79
C PRO A 212 -14.61 15.84 9.12
N ILE A 213 -15.72 15.15 9.33
CA ILE A 213 -15.73 13.70 9.60
C ILE A 213 -15.16 12.95 8.41
N LEU A 214 -15.61 13.28 7.20
CA LEU A 214 -15.09 12.69 5.96
C LEU A 214 -13.60 13.01 5.76
N SER A 215 -13.17 14.24 6.09
CA SER A 215 -11.77 14.66 6.01
C SER A 215 -10.87 13.87 6.95
N ILE A 216 -11.28 13.68 8.20
CA ILE A 216 -10.53 12.88 9.18
C ILE A 216 -10.48 11.42 8.73
N LEU A 217 -11.60 10.85 8.29
CA LEU A 217 -11.64 9.47 7.76
C LEU A 217 -10.68 9.29 6.58
N THR A 218 -10.72 10.22 5.63
CA THR A 218 -9.81 10.22 4.46
C THR A 218 -8.34 10.26 4.88
N LEU A 219 -7.99 11.15 5.83
CA LEU A 219 -6.64 11.24 6.36
C LEU A 219 -6.19 9.94 7.05
N LEU A 220 -7.04 9.36 7.89
CA LEU A 220 -6.77 8.09 8.56
C LEU A 220 -6.55 6.95 7.57
N LEU A 221 -7.31 6.92 6.47
CA LEU A 221 -7.12 5.93 5.41
C LEU A 221 -5.77 6.10 4.71
N TYR A 222 -5.34 7.33 4.37
CA TYR A 222 -4.01 7.58 3.81
C TYR A 222 -2.89 7.16 4.75
N VAL A 223 -2.98 7.48 6.04
CA VAL A 223 -2.00 7.08 7.06
C VAL A 223 -1.96 5.55 7.20
N HIS A 224 -3.14 4.90 7.23
CA HIS A 224 -3.23 3.44 7.29
C HIS A 224 -2.55 2.78 6.08
N VAL A 225 -2.85 3.24 4.87
CA VAL A 225 -2.23 2.74 3.64
C VAL A 225 -0.71 2.92 3.68
N ALA A 226 -0.24 4.11 4.07
CA ALA A 226 1.18 4.39 4.18
C ALA A 226 1.86 3.46 5.20
N GLY A 227 1.26 3.25 6.37
CA GLY A 227 1.75 2.33 7.40
C GLY A 227 1.83 0.89 6.91
N ARG A 228 0.78 0.40 6.24
CA ARG A 228 0.77 -0.96 5.65
C ARG A 228 1.85 -1.12 4.58
N ARG A 229 2.00 -0.14 3.68
CA ARG A 229 3.04 -0.15 2.65
C ARG A 229 4.43 -0.11 3.25
N TRP A 230 4.65 0.68 4.30
CA TRP A 230 5.93 0.73 5.01
C TRP A 230 6.31 -0.61 5.61
N VAL A 231 5.39 -1.26 6.34
CA VAL A 231 5.63 -2.58 6.94
C VAL A 231 5.90 -3.65 5.88
N THR A 232 5.27 -3.55 4.70
CA THR A 232 5.48 -4.48 3.57
C THR A 232 6.65 -4.11 2.66
N GLY A 233 7.48 -3.11 3.02
CA GLY A 233 8.64 -2.68 2.23
C GLY A 233 8.30 -1.98 0.91
N ARG A 234 7.06 -1.52 0.72
CA ARG A 234 6.57 -0.85 -0.50
C ARG A 234 6.73 0.67 -0.43
N PRO A 235 6.77 1.40 -1.55
CA PRO A 235 6.79 2.85 -1.56
C PRO A 235 5.58 3.44 -0.81
N TRP A 236 5.82 4.15 0.27
CA TRP A 236 4.79 4.67 1.17
C TRP A 236 4.75 6.21 1.22
N ARG A 237 5.86 6.86 0.86
CA ARG A 237 6.04 8.33 1.02
C ARG A 237 5.00 9.12 0.25
N SER A 238 4.67 8.68 -0.97
CA SER A 238 3.65 9.35 -1.80
C SER A 238 2.26 9.29 -1.18
N TRP A 239 1.95 8.26 -0.41
CA TRP A 239 0.68 8.15 0.32
C TRP A 239 0.62 9.10 1.52
N ILE A 240 1.72 9.30 2.24
CA ILE A 240 1.81 10.36 3.25
C ILE A 240 1.65 11.73 2.60
N LEU A 241 2.32 11.98 1.48
CA LEU A 241 2.18 13.23 0.73
C LEU A 241 0.72 13.47 0.31
N ALA A 242 0.02 12.47 -0.21
CA ALA A 242 -1.40 12.55 -0.54
C ALA A 242 -2.27 12.94 0.66
N GLY A 243 -2.02 12.34 1.81
CA GLY A 243 -2.69 12.68 3.07
C GLY A 243 -2.40 14.11 3.53
N LEU A 244 -1.14 14.54 3.48
CA LEU A 244 -0.75 15.90 3.85
C LEU A 244 -1.38 16.94 2.94
N ILE A 245 -1.38 16.73 1.62
CA ILE A 245 -2.04 17.62 0.65
C ILE A 245 -3.54 17.73 0.97
N SER A 246 -4.21 16.60 1.20
CA SER A 246 -5.63 16.60 1.58
C SER A 246 -5.88 17.36 2.87
N ALA A 247 -4.97 17.30 3.85
CA ALA A 247 -5.08 17.97 5.14
C ALA A 247 -4.87 19.50 5.06
N ILE A 248 -4.28 20.04 3.99
CA ILE A 248 -4.08 21.50 3.79
C ILE A 248 -5.43 22.25 3.86
N MET A 249 -6.53 21.62 3.51
CA MET A 249 -7.87 22.24 3.62
C MET A 249 -8.19 22.74 5.04
N ILE A 250 -7.59 22.17 6.08
CA ILE A 250 -7.84 22.56 7.48
C ILE A 250 -7.21 23.92 7.80
N PRO A 251 -5.87 24.09 7.70
CA PRO A 251 -5.24 25.39 7.91
C PRO A 251 -5.74 26.43 6.89
N PHE A 252 -6.02 26.08 5.66
CA PHE A 252 -6.62 26.99 4.68
C PHE A 252 -7.96 27.56 5.18
N THR A 253 -8.80 26.73 5.80
CA THR A 253 -10.06 27.20 6.38
C THR A 253 -9.81 28.21 7.50
N TRP A 254 -8.88 27.94 8.39
CA TRP A 254 -8.61 28.80 9.55
C TRP A 254 -7.95 30.13 9.17
N PHE A 255 -6.97 30.11 8.27
CA PHE A 255 -6.20 31.31 7.96
C PHE A 255 -6.79 32.13 6.78
N VAL A 256 -7.43 31.47 5.81
CA VAL A 256 -7.87 32.12 4.58
C VAL A 256 -9.39 32.36 4.57
N MET A 257 -10.19 31.38 5.05
CA MET A 257 -11.63 31.46 4.97
C MET A 257 -12.29 32.10 6.20
N SER A 258 -11.68 32.02 7.38
CA SER A 258 -12.28 32.54 8.63
C SER A 258 -12.74 34.00 8.52
N PRO A 259 -11.97 34.95 7.98
CA PRO A 259 -12.44 36.33 7.90
C PRO A 259 -13.74 36.48 7.09
N THR A 260 -13.86 35.75 6.00
CA THR A 260 -15.09 35.75 5.17
C THR A 260 -16.25 35.03 5.90
N ASN A 261 -15.96 33.92 6.56
CA ASN A 261 -16.96 33.20 7.34
C ASN A 261 -17.52 34.05 8.49
N ASP A 262 -16.63 34.72 9.24
CA ASP A 262 -17.00 35.55 10.38
C ASP A 262 -17.89 36.73 9.96
N THR A 263 -17.58 37.38 8.81
CA THR A 263 -18.39 38.43 8.23
C THR A 263 -19.79 37.91 7.83
N LEU A 264 -19.85 36.77 7.17
CA LEU A 264 -21.13 36.14 6.77
C LEU A 264 -22.00 35.75 7.98
N PHE A 265 -21.41 35.22 9.02
CA PHE A 265 -22.11 34.93 10.27
C PHE A 265 -22.58 36.19 11.02
N ALA A 266 -21.77 37.25 11.01
CA ALA A 266 -22.18 38.55 11.59
C ALA A 266 -23.42 39.09 10.90
N PHE A 267 -23.45 39.10 9.56
CA PHE A 267 -24.65 39.54 8.82
C PHE A 267 -25.84 38.58 8.97
N GLU A 268 -25.62 37.28 9.10
CA GLU A 268 -26.69 36.33 9.42
C GLU A 268 -27.33 36.63 10.80
N ALA A 269 -26.52 36.99 11.81
CA ALA A 269 -27.03 37.40 13.11
C ALA A 269 -27.82 38.70 13.05
N VAL A 270 -27.36 39.71 12.27
CA VAL A 270 -28.07 40.95 12.03
C VAL A 270 -29.39 40.69 11.31
N ALA A 271 -29.41 39.81 10.29
CA ALA A 271 -30.63 39.42 9.60
C ALA A 271 -31.70 38.85 10.53
N LYS A 272 -31.29 38.00 11.46
CA LYS A 272 -32.18 37.38 12.45
C LYS A 272 -32.75 38.39 13.48
N SER A 273 -31.97 39.43 13.77
CA SER A 273 -32.41 40.49 14.69
C SER A 273 -33.22 41.61 14.06
N GLY A 274 -33.41 41.58 12.76
CA GLY A 274 -34.11 42.64 12.00
C GLY A 274 -33.31 43.94 11.88
N GLY A 275 -31.98 43.87 11.99
CA GLY A 275 -31.10 45.02 11.86
C GLY A 275 -30.85 45.45 10.41
N LEU A 276 -30.14 46.57 10.22
CA LEU A 276 -29.80 47.08 8.90
C LEU A 276 -28.72 46.17 8.24
N LEU A 277 -29.05 45.71 7.03
CA LEU A 277 -28.18 44.84 6.22
C LEU A 277 -27.56 45.60 5.06
N PRO A 278 -26.43 45.10 4.52
CA PRO A 278 -25.91 45.51 3.21
C PRO A 278 -26.90 45.28 2.08
N THR A 279 -26.64 45.86 0.94
CA THR A 279 -27.44 45.62 -0.25
C THR A 279 -27.40 44.15 -0.70
N LEU A 280 -28.38 43.75 -1.51
CA LEU A 280 -28.38 42.39 -2.07
C LEU A 280 -27.14 42.13 -2.95
N GLU A 281 -26.66 43.10 -3.69
CA GLU A 281 -25.46 43.01 -4.53
C GLU A 281 -24.21 42.76 -3.67
N GLU A 282 -24.05 43.49 -2.57
CA GLU A 282 -22.93 43.27 -1.62
C GLU A 282 -23.02 41.88 -0.97
N ALA A 283 -24.19 41.42 -0.60
CA ALA A 283 -24.41 40.07 -0.08
C ALA A 283 -24.05 38.99 -1.11
N GLN A 284 -24.47 39.14 -2.35
CA GLN A 284 -24.12 38.22 -3.43
C GLN A 284 -22.60 38.20 -3.69
N SER A 285 -21.94 39.36 -3.70
CA SER A 285 -20.51 39.46 -3.88
C SER A 285 -19.74 38.71 -2.74
N LEU A 286 -20.20 38.87 -1.51
CA LEU A 286 -19.57 38.22 -0.35
C LEU A 286 -19.74 36.68 -0.40
N VAL A 287 -20.92 36.20 -0.76
CA VAL A 287 -21.18 34.75 -0.92
C VAL A 287 -20.42 34.19 -2.11
N ALA A 288 -20.30 34.90 -3.22
CA ALA A 288 -19.48 34.51 -4.38
C ALA A 288 -17.99 34.42 -4.03
N ARG A 289 -17.47 35.40 -3.25
CA ARG A 289 -16.11 35.33 -2.71
C ARG A 289 -15.90 34.09 -1.84
N TRP A 290 -16.84 33.78 -0.94
CA TRP A 290 -16.80 32.58 -0.14
C TRP A 290 -16.76 31.33 -1.01
N SER A 291 -17.61 31.27 -2.04
CA SER A 291 -17.67 30.15 -3.00
C SER A 291 -16.35 29.92 -3.71
N THR A 292 -15.67 30.99 -4.15
CA THR A 292 -14.34 30.91 -4.76
C THR A 292 -13.31 30.32 -3.83
N LEU A 293 -13.26 30.81 -2.59
CA LEU A 293 -12.34 30.26 -1.56
C LEU A 293 -12.66 28.79 -1.24
N HIS A 294 -13.95 28.47 -1.17
CA HIS A 294 -14.40 27.09 -0.92
C HIS A 294 -14.04 26.15 -2.07
N LEU A 295 -14.13 26.62 -3.32
CA LEU A 295 -13.71 25.87 -4.49
C LEU A 295 -12.20 25.60 -4.46
N VAL A 296 -11.37 26.59 -4.18
CA VAL A 296 -9.91 26.39 -4.01
C VAL A 296 -9.64 25.33 -2.95
N ARG A 297 -10.31 25.42 -1.80
CA ARG A 297 -10.16 24.45 -0.71
C ARG A 297 -10.54 23.03 -1.13
N SER A 298 -11.55 22.89 -1.99
CA SER A 298 -12.04 21.59 -2.44
C SER A 298 -11.07 20.85 -3.38
N PHE A 299 -10.11 21.53 -3.99
CA PHE A 299 -9.07 20.89 -4.79
C PHE A 299 -8.02 20.12 -3.96
N PHE A 300 -7.80 20.45 -2.70
CA PHE A 300 -6.80 19.74 -1.91
C PHE A 300 -7.07 18.24 -1.77
N PRO A 301 -8.28 17.77 -1.41
CA PRO A 301 -8.58 16.34 -1.40
C PRO A 301 -8.50 15.68 -2.77
N LEU A 302 -8.85 16.40 -3.85
CA LEU A 302 -8.76 15.89 -5.23
C LEU A 302 -7.30 15.65 -5.62
N VAL A 303 -6.43 16.64 -5.39
CA VAL A 303 -4.99 16.51 -5.67
C VAL A 303 -4.38 15.38 -4.84
N GLY A 304 -4.78 15.27 -3.57
CA GLY A 304 -4.39 14.14 -2.72
C GLY A 304 -4.81 12.78 -3.32
N ALA A 305 -6.05 12.68 -3.81
CA ALA A 305 -6.54 11.46 -4.46
C ALA A 305 -5.78 11.14 -5.77
N ILE A 306 -5.45 12.16 -6.57
CA ILE A 306 -4.64 11.97 -7.79
C ILE A 306 -3.23 11.47 -7.42
N VAL A 307 -2.55 12.11 -6.47
CA VAL A 307 -1.20 11.69 -6.02
C VAL A 307 -1.22 10.25 -5.48
N GLY A 308 -2.21 9.91 -4.65
CA GLY A 308 -2.40 8.56 -4.16
C GLY A 308 -2.67 7.55 -5.28
N GLY A 309 -3.51 7.92 -6.27
CA GLY A 309 -3.82 7.08 -7.44
C GLY A 309 -2.57 6.80 -8.28
N LEU A 310 -1.77 7.82 -8.59
CA LEU A 310 -0.51 7.67 -9.33
C LEU A 310 0.50 6.80 -8.56
N ALA A 311 0.56 6.96 -7.23
CA ALA A 311 1.38 6.11 -6.36
C ALA A 311 0.89 4.64 -6.33
N GLY A 312 -0.41 4.40 -6.38
CA GLY A 312 -1.02 3.08 -6.49
C GLY A 312 -0.66 2.38 -7.81
N LEU A 313 -0.58 3.14 -8.90
CA LEU A 313 -0.18 2.67 -10.23
C LEU A 313 1.35 2.49 -10.38
N GLY A 314 2.14 2.83 -9.35
CA GLY A 314 3.60 2.68 -9.39
C GLY A 314 4.31 3.71 -10.28
N ILE A 315 3.71 4.88 -10.48
CA ILE A 315 4.28 5.97 -11.29
C ILE A 315 5.31 6.79 -10.48
N PHE A 316 5.29 6.69 -9.14
CA PHE A 316 6.23 7.33 -8.21
C PHE A 316 7.00 6.31 -7.38
#